data_4e5fa6adc85d6c1d1678bbde320ce4c1
#
_entry.id   4e5fa6adc85d6c1d1678bbde320ce4c1
#
_cell.length_a   1.000
_cell.length_b   1.000
_cell.length_c   1.000
_cell.angle_alpha   90.00
_cell.angle_beta   90.00
_cell.angle_gamma   90.00
#
_symmetry.space_group_name_H-M   'P 1'
#
loop_
_entity.id
_entity.type
_entity.pdbx_description
1 polymer ?
#
loop_
_entity_poly.entity_id
_entity_poly.type
_entity_poly.pdbx_seq_one_letter_code
_entity_poly.pdbx_strand_id
1 'polypeptide(L)'
;MYLHLGQSVVVRTATIIGIFDIENTSMSKLTRHYLAQAEKNGRVINVSPELPKSFIVCEDHKKITVYISQISPATLKKRTGFVAGLANL
;
A
#
# COMPACT_ATOMS: atom_id res chain seq x y z
N MET A 1 4.09 4.20 -15.20
CA MET A 1 3.63 2.85 -14.85
C MET A 1 2.63 2.90 -13.69
N TYR A 2 1.70 1.97 -13.70
CA TYR A 2 0.62 1.95 -12.72
C TYR A 2 0.53 0.62 -12.00
N LEU A 3 0.09 0.66 -10.76
CA LEU A 3 -0.14 -0.54 -9.99
C LEU A 3 -1.62 -0.62 -9.61
N HIS A 4 -2.25 -1.74 -9.92
CA HIS A 4 -3.65 -1.99 -9.58
C HIS A 4 -3.71 -2.57 -8.16
N LEU A 5 -4.38 -1.88 -7.26
CA LEU A 5 -4.45 -2.26 -5.85
C LEU A 5 -5.67 -3.10 -5.51
N GLY A 6 -6.54 -3.32 -6.46
CA GLY A 6 -7.77 -4.07 -6.27
C GLY A 6 -8.98 -3.24 -6.69
N GLN A 7 -10.11 -3.89 -6.94
CA GLN A 7 -11.32 -3.21 -7.39
C GLN A 7 -10.98 -2.32 -8.58
N SER A 8 -11.32 -1.05 -8.51
CA SER A 8 -11.01 -0.11 -9.58
C SER A 8 -9.91 0.87 -9.20
N VAL A 9 -9.18 0.59 -8.14
CA VAL A 9 -8.17 1.51 -7.64
C VAL A 9 -6.82 1.23 -8.29
N VAL A 10 -6.26 2.27 -8.92
CA VAL A 10 -4.96 2.20 -9.59
C VAL A 10 -4.15 3.40 -9.14
N VAL A 11 -2.87 3.20 -8.83
CA VAL A 11 -1.98 4.29 -8.45
C VAL A 11 -0.74 4.28 -9.34
N ARG A 12 -0.10 5.43 -9.47
CA ARG A 12 1.16 5.49 -10.21
C ARG A 12 2.26 4.93 -9.34
N THR A 13 3.05 4.00 -9.86
CA THR A 13 4.10 3.36 -9.07
C THR A 13 5.11 4.37 -8.55
N ALA A 14 5.33 5.45 -9.27
CA ALA A 14 6.27 6.49 -8.85
C ALA A 14 5.86 7.16 -7.54
N THR A 15 4.59 7.08 -7.16
CA THR A 15 4.12 7.72 -5.93
C THR A 15 4.24 6.81 -4.72
N ILE A 16 4.53 5.54 -4.91
CA ILE A 16 4.55 4.57 -3.83
C ILE A 16 5.80 4.73 -2.98
N ILE A 17 5.61 4.98 -1.69
CA ILE A 17 6.70 5.04 -0.73
C ILE A 17 6.98 3.65 -0.18
N GLY A 18 5.94 2.86 0.06
CA GLY A 18 6.13 1.51 0.59
C GLY A 18 4.88 0.67 0.50
N ILE A 19 5.08 -0.64 0.55
CA ILE A 19 4.02 -1.65 0.56
C ILE A 19 4.28 -2.51 1.77
N PHE A 20 3.32 -2.59 2.68
CA PHE A 20 3.50 -3.21 3.98
C PHE A 20 2.48 -4.30 4.26
N ASP A 21 2.90 -5.27 5.05
CA ASP A 21 2.07 -6.40 5.44
C ASP A 21 1.23 -6.05 6.67
N ILE A 22 -0.09 -6.09 6.53
CA ILE A 22 -0.97 -5.75 7.61
C ILE A 22 -1.41 -6.99 8.40
N GLU A 23 -1.26 -8.16 7.79
CA GLU A 23 -1.62 -9.41 8.44
C GLU A 23 -0.61 -9.87 9.47
N ASN A 24 0.59 -9.32 9.39
CA ASN A 24 1.67 -9.75 10.26
C ASN A 24 1.36 -9.34 11.70
N THR A 25 1.30 -10.32 12.58
CA THR A 25 0.99 -10.08 13.98
C THR A 25 2.08 -9.31 14.70
N SER A 26 3.26 -9.22 14.09
CA SER A 26 4.37 -8.48 14.68
C SER A 26 4.37 -7.01 14.28
N MET A 27 3.26 -6.53 13.71
CA MET A 27 3.14 -5.13 13.35
C MET A 27 3.41 -4.26 14.58
N SER A 28 4.35 -3.33 14.45
CA SER A 28 4.80 -2.54 15.57
C SER A 28 3.74 -1.54 16.06
N LYS A 29 3.90 -1.11 17.29
CA LYS A 29 3.05 -0.10 17.86
C LYS A 29 3.11 1.18 17.04
N LEU A 30 4.30 1.52 16.55
CA LEU A 30 4.49 2.72 15.73
C LEU A 30 3.68 2.64 14.44
N THR A 31 3.69 1.47 13.80
CA THR A 31 2.93 1.27 12.57
C THR A 31 1.44 1.39 12.82
N ARG A 32 0.96 0.80 13.92
CA ARG A 32 -0.46 0.88 14.28
C ARG A 32 -0.86 2.32 14.57
N HIS A 33 0.01 3.05 15.24
CA HIS A 33 -0.25 4.45 15.56
C HIS A 33 -0.31 5.27 14.27
N TYR A 34 0.60 5.01 13.35
CA TYR A 34 0.64 5.70 12.07
C TYR A 34 -0.67 5.49 11.30
N LEU A 35 -1.13 4.25 11.22
CA LEU A 35 -2.37 3.95 10.52
C LEU A 35 -3.58 4.61 11.18
N ALA A 36 -3.62 4.60 12.50
CA ALA A 36 -4.71 5.24 13.23
C ALA A 36 -4.74 6.74 12.98
N GLN A 37 -3.57 7.37 12.97
CA GLN A 37 -3.48 8.80 12.68
C GLN A 37 -3.89 9.12 11.25
N ALA A 38 -3.45 8.29 10.31
CA ALA A 38 -3.82 8.48 8.91
C ALA A 38 -5.33 8.39 8.73
N GLU A 39 -5.95 7.43 9.40
CA GLU A 39 -7.39 7.25 9.32
C GLU A 39 -8.12 8.44 9.93
N LYS A 40 -7.64 8.91 11.06
CA LYS A 40 -8.23 10.05 11.73
C LYS A 40 -8.15 11.30 10.86
N ASN A 41 -7.10 11.43 10.08
CA ASN A 41 -6.89 12.56 9.21
C ASN A 41 -7.54 12.40 7.83
N GLY A 42 -8.31 11.35 7.63
CA GLY A 42 -9.02 11.13 6.37
C GLY A 42 -8.12 10.73 5.22
N ARG A 43 -6.96 10.16 5.51
CA ARG A 43 -5.98 9.80 4.48
C ARG A 43 -5.99 8.33 4.09
N VAL A 44 -6.93 7.57 4.65
CA VAL A 44 -7.00 6.13 4.38
C VAL A 44 -8.11 5.83 3.40
N ILE A 45 -7.79 5.06 2.37
CA ILE A 45 -8.75 4.60 1.38
C ILE A 45 -8.79 3.08 1.45
N ASN A 46 -9.94 2.54 1.80
CA ASN A 46 -10.14 1.09 1.79
C ASN A 46 -10.49 0.68 0.37
N VAL A 47 -9.62 -0.08 -0.26
CA VAL A 47 -9.79 -0.48 -1.65
C VAL A 47 -10.90 -1.52 -1.79
N SER A 48 -11.08 -2.37 -0.78
CA SER A 48 -12.02 -3.48 -0.85
C SER A 48 -12.65 -3.70 0.52
N PRO A 49 -13.88 -4.20 0.58
CA PRO A 49 -14.50 -4.58 1.85
C PRO A 49 -13.96 -5.91 2.39
N GLU A 50 -13.14 -6.60 1.61
CA GLU A 50 -12.60 -7.88 2.03
C GLU A 50 -11.52 -7.68 3.09
N LEU A 51 -11.16 -8.77 3.74
CA LEU A 51 -10.17 -8.74 4.81
C LEU A 51 -8.86 -8.18 4.28
N PRO A 52 -8.31 -7.16 4.91
CA PRO A 52 -7.11 -6.51 4.39
C PRO A 52 -5.86 -7.35 4.61
N LYS A 53 -4.93 -7.28 3.66
CA LYS A 53 -3.66 -7.99 3.74
C LYS A 53 -2.47 -7.05 3.66
N SER A 54 -2.65 -5.88 3.06
CA SER A 54 -1.54 -4.94 2.90
C SER A 54 -2.02 -3.51 3.02
N PHE A 55 -1.06 -2.61 3.30
CA PHE A 55 -1.33 -1.19 3.12
C PHE A 55 -0.21 -0.58 2.30
N ILE A 56 -0.58 0.36 1.46
CA ILE A 56 0.32 1.00 0.52
C ILE A 56 0.35 2.48 0.82
N VAL A 57 1.54 3.02 1.09
CA VAL A 57 1.69 4.43 1.39
C VAL A 57 2.15 5.13 0.12
N CYS A 58 1.39 6.11 -0.32
CA CYS A 58 1.71 6.88 -1.51
C CYS A 58 1.84 8.35 -1.17
N GLU A 59 2.75 9.03 -1.84
CA GLU A 59 2.89 10.47 -1.71
C GLU A 59 2.80 11.09 -3.08
N ASP A 60 1.86 12.03 -3.27
CA ASP A 60 1.69 12.72 -4.53
C ASP A 60 1.44 14.19 -4.21
N HIS A 61 2.26 15.07 -4.77
CA HIS A 61 2.17 16.50 -4.52
C HIS A 61 2.14 16.83 -3.03
N LYS A 62 3.03 16.16 -2.29
CA LYS A 62 3.19 16.34 -0.84
C LYS A 62 1.98 15.87 -0.01
N LYS A 63 1.06 15.16 -0.63
CA LYS A 63 -0.07 14.57 0.08
C LYS A 63 0.16 13.08 0.23
N ILE A 64 0.00 12.61 1.44
CA ILE A 64 0.14 11.17 1.75
C ILE A 64 -1.22 10.53 1.75
N THR A 65 -1.35 9.43 1.04
CA THR A 65 -2.56 8.61 1.05
C THR A 65 -2.16 7.18 1.39
N VAL A 66 -2.93 6.55 2.26
CA VAL A 66 -2.70 5.16 2.63
C VAL A 66 -3.85 4.33 2.07
N TYR A 67 -3.50 3.36 1.22
CA TYR A 67 -4.49 2.46 0.63
C TYR A 67 -4.44 1.14 1.37
N ILE A 68 -5.60 0.63 1.75
CA ILE A 68 -5.69 -0.68 2.41
C ILE A 68 -6.25 -1.67 1.41
N SER A 69 -5.50 -2.71 1.10
CA SER A 69 -5.82 -3.65 0.04
C SER A 69 -5.95 -5.08 0.56
N GLN A 70 -6.77 -5.86 -0.10
CA GLN A 70 -6.92 -7.29 0.17
C GLN A 70 -5.87 -8.11 -0.56
N ILE A 71 -5.03 -7.48 -1.36
CA ILE A 71 -3.99 -8.17 -2.11
C ILE A 71 -2.72 -8.20 -1.25
N SER A 72 -2.03 -9.34 -1.21
CA SER A 72 -0.84 -9.47 -0.38
C SER A 72 0.30 -8.59 -0.86
N PRO A 73 1.20 -8.17 0.04
CA PRO A 73 2.35 -7.36 -0.37
C PRO A 73 3.21 -8.05 -1.42
N ALA A 74 3.38 -9.36 -1.30
CA ALA A 74 4.19 -10.11 -2.27
C ALA A 74 3.62 -10.02 -3.68
N THR A 75 2.29 -10.17 -3.79
CA THR A 75 1.62 -10.07 -5.08
C THR A 75 1.72 -8.66 -5.65
N LEU A 76 1.53 -7.65 -4.80
CA LEU A 76 1.62 -6.28 -5.26
C LEU A 76 3.02 -5.95 -5.75
N LYS A 77 4.04 -6.41 -5.05
CA LYS A 77 5.42 -6.17 -5.44
C LYS A 77 5.73 -6.83 -6.79
N LYS A 78 5.17 -8.02 -7.02
CA LYS A 78 5.35 -8.67 -8.30
C LYS A 78 4.69 -7.86 -9.41
N ARG A 79 3.52 -7.31 -9.14
CA ARG A 79 2.78 -6.55 -10.15
C ARG A 79 3.43 -5.23 -10.52
N THR A 80 4.30 -4.70 -9.67
CA THR A 80 4.96 -3.45 -9.98
C THR A 80 5.97 -3.60 -11.11
N GLY A 81 6.35 -4.81 -11.42
CA GLY A 81 7.41 -5.03 -12.39
C GLY A 81 8.77 -4.66 -11.83
N PHE A 82 8.78 -4.25 -10.57
CA PHE A 82 9.98 -3.83 -9.94
C PHE A 82 11.01 -4.91 -9.93
N VAL A 83 10.55 -6.10 -9.73
CA VAL A 83 11.45 -7.22 -9.73
C VAL A 83 12.18 -7.32 -11.02
N ALA A 84 11.50 -7.10 -12.11
CA ALA A 84 12.15 -7.14 -13.38
C ALA A 84 13.18 -6.03 -13.47
N GLY A 85 12.84 -4.91 -12.93
CA GLY A 85 13.75 -3.78 -12.96
C GLY A 85 14.97 -4.03 -12.13
N LEU A 86 14.85 -4.82 -11.12
CA LEU A 86 15.97 -5.08 -10.38
C LEU A 86 16.70 -6.16 -10.82
N ALA A 87 16.01 -6.86 -11.44
CA ALA A 87 16.74 -7.89 -12.02
C ALA A 87 17.88 -7.33 -12.74
N ASN A 88 17.60 -6.95 -12.22
CA ASN A 88 18.44 -6.70 -12.41
C ASN A 88 19.13 -6.46 -12.07
N LEU A 89 18.95 -6.56 -11.79
CA LEU A 89 19.41 -6.37 -11.37
C LEU A 89 19.86 -6.69 -11.23
#